data_df32bf36851e80093b5e602ad41af32d
#
_entry.id   df32bf36851e80093b5e602ad41af32d
#
_cell.length_a   1.000
_cell.length_b   1.000
_cell.length_c   1.000
_cell.angle_alpha   90.00
_cell.angle_beta   90.00
_cell.angle_gamma   90.00
#
_symmetry.space_group_name_H-M   'P 1'
#
loop_
_entity.id
_entity.type
_entity.pdbx_description
1 polymer ?
#
loop_
_entity_poly.entity_id
_entity_poly.type
_entity_poly.pdbx_seq_one_letter_code
_entity_poly.pdbx_strand_id
1 'polypeptide(L)'
;MANDAEKPRKRRSLGGWKFIVAIVLILGYSAAAAYGVMSDTSIRGLTVKMFNVSRYCPTQSSSLKTLNYNVRGAIWSASSIQTSLSHITFSLSVDGLLIGTATRGDTSFGPGQSVPFNLTLTNPTLNPTTLPVSSKLILSLSATVAAGLYSATEATSDGTTQAFTSTGC
;
A
#
# COMPACT_ATOMS: atom_id res chain seq x y z
N MET A 1 19.83 82.70 24.66
CA MET A 1 18.75 81.87 24.13
C MET A 1 19.44 80.79 23.30
N ALA A 2 19.66 79.58 23.89
CA ALA A 2 20.30 78.47 23.21
C ALA A 2 19.19 77.51 22.76
N ASN A 3 19.13 77.27 21.44
CA ASN A 3 18.20 76.31 20.82
C ASN A 3 18.82 74.89 20.90
N ASP A 4 18.34 74.13 21.83
CA ASP A 4 18.64 72.66 21.85
C ASP A 4 17.87 71.94 20.73
N ALA A 5 18.57 71.69 19.64
CA ALA A 5 18.05 70.89 18.54
C ALA A 5 18.02 69.45 18.99
N GLU A 6 16.80 68.94 19.25
CA GLU A 6 16.49 67.54 19.60
C GLU A 6 16.90 66.62 18.48
N LYS A 7 17.95 65.78 18.69
CA LYS A 7 18.42 64.78 17.76
C LYS A 7 17.35 63.66 17.58
N PRO A 8 16.91 63.37 16.36
CA PRO A 8 15.95 62.28 16.14
C PRO A 8 16.55 60.94 16.56
N ARG A 9 15.91 60.29 17.55
CA ARG A 9 16.23 58.94 17.98
C ARG A 9 15.98 57.97 16.83
N LYS A 10 17.06 57.46 16.24
CA LYS A 10 17.02 56.33 15.29
C LYS A 10 16.36 55.13 15.98
N ARG A 11 15.07 54.89 15.72
CA ARG A 11 14.39 53.64 16.08
C ARG A 11 15.10 52.50 15.34
N ARG A 12 15.91 51.72 16.06
CA ARG A 12 16.51 50.51 15.56
C ARG A 12 15.39 49.50 15.26
N SER A 13 15.11 49.24 13.98
CA SER A 13 14.15 48.24 13.52
C SER A 13 14.73 46.81 13.69
N LEU A 14 15.14 46.47 14.90
CA LEU A 14 15.61 45.12 15.26
C LEU A 14 14.45 44.11 15.34
N GLY A 15 13.18 44.57 15.22
CA GLY A 15 12.01 43.69 15.26
C GLY A 15 11.72 42.96 13.95
N GLY A 16 12.01 43.59 12.80
CA GLY A 16 11.61 43.05 11.50
C GLY A 16 12.32 41.72 11.14
N TRP A 17 13.63 41.65 11.36
CA TRP A 17 14.40 40.41 11.05
C TRP A 17 13.98 39.22 11.91
N LYS A 18 13.82 39.42 13.22
CA LYS A 18 13.38 38.38 14.13
C LYS A 18 11.98 37.87 13.77
N PHE A 19 11.10 38.75 13.34
CA PHE A 19 9.75 38.43 12.91
C PHE A 19 9.77 37.61 11.60
N ILE A 20 10.61 37.96 10.63
CA ILE A 20 10.79 37.23 9.39
C ILE A 20 11.33 35.82 9.67
N VAL A 21 12.36 35.71 10.51
CA VAL A 21 12.91 34.41 10.91
C VAL A 21 11.86 33.52 11.60
N ALA A 22 11.05 34.11 12.49
CA ALA A 22 9.96 33.36 13.15
C ALA A 22 8.92 32.85 12.15
N ILE A 23 8.51 33.67 11.17
CA ILE A 23 7.59 33.26 10.12
C ILE A 23 8.18 32.11 9.27
N VAL A 24 9.43 32.20 8.84
CA VAL A 24 10.10 31.17 8.05
C VAL A 24 10.19 29.86 8.82
N LEU A 25 10.50 29.93 10.12
CA LEU A 25 10.54 28.73 10.96
C LEU A 25 9.16 28.10 11.14
N ILE A 26 8.10 28.91 11.37
CA ILE A 26 6.74 28.40 11.49
C ILE A 26 6.27 27.77 10.19
N LEU A 27 6.50 28.43 9.05
CA LEU A 27 6.14 27.88 7.72
C LEU A 27 6.92 26.61 7.41
N GLY A 28 8.22 26.58 7.70
CA GLY A 28 9.05 25.39 7.51
C GLY A 28 8.59 24.21 8.38
N TYR A 29 8.29 24.46 9.64
CA TYR A 29 7.76 23.43 10.55
C TYR A 29 6.38 22.93 10.11
N SER A 30 5.48 23.84 9.72
CA SER A 30 4.15 23.48 9.24
C SER A 30 4.20 22.64 7.96
N ALA A 31 5.09 23.01 7.03
CA ALA A 31 5.30 22.24 5.80
C ALA A 31 5.86 20.84 6.10
N ALA A 32 6.83 20.73 6.99
CA ALA A 32 7.41 19.45 7.40
C ALA A 32 6.37 18.55 8.11
N ALA A 33 5.55 19.13 8.99
CA ALA A 33 4.48 18.42 9.66
C ALA A 33 3.41 17.93 8.67
N ALA A 34 2.98 18.77 7.75
CA ALA A 34 2.02 18.40 6.70
C ALA A 34 2.58 17.26 5.82
N TYR A 35 3.85 17.36 5.42
CA TYR A 35 4.51 16.31 4.65
C TYR A 35 4.60 14.99 5.42
N GLY A 36 4.90 15.03 6.72
CA GLY A 36 4.91 13.85 7.58
C GLY A 36 3.54 13.16 7.65
N VAL A 37 2.47 13.93 7.82
CA VAL A 37 1.09 13.41 7.82
C VAL A 37 0.73 12.80 6.46
N MET A 38 1.06 13.47 5.35
CA MET A 38 0.80 12.94 4.00
C MET A 38 1.55 11.63 3.76
N SER A 39 2.78 11.51 4.24
CA SER A 39 3.58 10.29 4.12
C SER A 39 3.00 9.15 4.96
N ASP A 40 2.61 9.39 6.21
CA ASP A 40 2.00 8.39 7.09
C ASP A 40 0.67 7.89 6.53
N THR A 41 -0.21 8.78 6.08
CA THR A 41 -1.49 8.40 5.45
C THR A 41 -1.29 7.62 4.16
N SER A 42 -0.23 7.93 3.39
CA SER A 42 0.12 7.22 2.17
C SER A 42 0.59 5.79 2.46
N ILE A 43 1.36 5.60 3.51
CA ILE A 43 1.83 4.29 3.95
C ILE A 43 0.65 3.45 4.45
N ARG A 44 -0.13 3.96 5.39
CA ARG A 44 -1.27 3.23 6.01
C ARG A 44 -2.48 3.07 5.09
N GLY A 45 -2.59 3.86 4.04
CA GLY A 45 -3.69 3.84 3.08
C GLY A 45 -3.59 2.74 2.02
N LEU A 46 -2.66 1.78 2.18
CA LEU A 46 -2.53 0.66 1.27
C LEU A 46 -3.70 -0.31 1.42
N THR A 47 -4.34 -0.64 0.31
CA THR A 47 -5.43 -1.63 0.26
C THR A 47 -5.23 -2.57 -0.92
N VAL A 48 -5.67 -3.81 -0.75
CA VAL A 48 -5.71 -4.81 -1.84
C VAL A 48 -7.16 -5.19 -2.09
N LYS A 49 -7.54 -5.37 -3.35
CA LYS A 49 -8.87 -5.86 -3.75
C LYS A 49 -8.74 -6.97 -4.77
N MET A 50 -9.47 -8.06 -4.52
CA MET A 50 -9.65 -9.14 -5.48
C MET A 50 -10.83 -8.81 -6.39
N PHE A 51 -10.65 -8.96 -7.71
CA PHE A 51 -11.72 -8.77 -8.69
C PHE A 51 -12.24 -10.09 -9.22
N ASN A 52 -11.36 -11.06 -9.40
CA ASN A 52 -11.71 -12.37 -9.94
C ASN A 52 -10.76 -13.42 -9.38
N VAL A 53 -11.30 -14.56 -8.99
CA VAL A 53 -10.54 -15.74 -8.61
C VAL A 53 -11.07 -16.91 -9.42
N SER A 54 -10.21 -17.57 -10.14
CA SER A 54 -10.54 -18.82 -10.85
C SER A 54 -9.70 -19.96 -10.31
N ARG A 55 -10.33 -21.14 -10.24
CA ARG A 55 -9.71 -22.38 -9.80
C ARG A 55 -9.64 -23.32 -10.99
N TYR A 56 -8.49 -23.93 -11.22
CA TYR A 56 -8.31 -24.91 -12.28
C TYR A 56 -7.28 -25.97 -11.91
N CYS A 57 -7.44 -27.14 -12.46
CA CYS A 57 -6.46 -28.20 -12.39
C CYS A 57 -5.70 -28.26 -13.71
N PRO A 58 -4.38 -28.09 -13.73
CA PRO A 58 -3.61 -28.33 -14.93
C PRO A 58 -3.74 -29.80 -15.32
N THR A 59 -3.91 -30.04 -16.62
CA THR A 59 -3.94 -31.40 -17.19
C THR A 59 -2.55 -32.01 -17.01
N GLN A 60 -2.38 -32.89 -16.04
CA GLN A 60 -1.12 -33.58 -15.84
C GLN A 60 -1.31 -35.10 -16.00
N SER A 61 -0.37 -35.69 -16.70
CA SER A 61 -0.28 -37.14 -16.94
C SER A 61 0.24 -37.95 -15.76
N SER A 62 0.49 -37.32 -14.61
CA SER A 62 1.05 -37.97 -13.42
C SER A 62 0.09 -37.97 -12.24
N SER A 63 0.26 -38.91 -11.35
CA SER A 63 -0.59 -39.23 -10.19
C SER A 63 -0.76 -38.09 -9.15
N LEU A 64 -0.07 -36.99 -9.27
CA LEU A 64 -0.18 -35.81 -8.40
C LEU A 64 -1.08 -34.75 -9.06
N LYS A 65 -2.28 -34.64 -8.53
CA LYS A 65 -3.20 -33.54 -8.92
C LYS A 65 -2.83 -32.28 -8.17
N THR A 66 -2.43 -31.26 -8.90
CA THR A 66 -2.19 -29.91 -8.35
C THR A 66 -3.41 -29.04 -8.56
N LEU A 67 -3.70 -28.20 -7.62
CA LEU A 67 -4.78 -27.23 -7.70
C LEU A 67 -4.19 -25.83 -7.81
N ASN A 68 -4.57 -25.12 -8.86
CA ASN A 68 -4.12 -23.75 -9.10
C ASN A 68 -5.26 -22.75 -8.88
N TYR A 69 -4.93 -21.65 -8.24
CA TYR A 69 -5.77 -20.46 -8.11
C TYR A 69 -5.15 -19.32 -8.90
N ASN A 70 -5.91 -18.79 -9.84
CA ASN A 70 -5.54 -17.57 -10.54
C ASN A 70 -6.33 -16.42 -9.90
N VAL A 71 -5.62 -15.48 -9.30
CA VAL A 71 -6.18 -14.34 -8.57
C VAL A 71 -5.84 -13.06 -9.33
N ARG A 72 -6.87 -12.34 -9.75
CA ARG A 72 -6.74 -11.01 -10.37
C ARG A 72 -7.28 -9.96 -9.44
N GLY A 73 -6.57 -8.86 -9.34
CA GLY A 73 -6.96 -7.75 -8.48
C GLY A 73 -6.16 -6.51 -8.74
N ALA A 74 -6.24 -5.58 -7.81
CA ALA A 74 -5.42 -4.38 -7.81
C ALA A 74 -5.01 -3.99 -6.39
N ILE A 75 -3.84 -3.37 -6.31
CA ILE A 75 -3.36 -2.68 -5.12
C ILE A 75 -3.73 -1.20 -5.28
N TRP A 76 -4.33 -0.63 -4.26
CA TRP A 76 -4.74 0.76 -4.19
C TRP A 76 -3.98 1.45 -3.06
N SER A 77 -3.69 2.72 -3.24
CA SER A 77 -3.23 3.58 -2.17
C SER A 77 -4.07 4.85 -2.13
N ALA A 78 -4.47 5.23 -0.93
CA ALA A 78 -5.09 6.53 -0.68
C ALA A 78 -4.07 7.68 -0.69
N SER A 79 -2.88 7.43 -1.21
CA SER A 79 -1.77 8.35 -1.22
C SER A 79 -2.06 9.63 -2.00
N SER A 80 -1.68 10.77 -1.44
CA SER A 80 -1.61 12.06 -2.11
C SER A 80 -0.22 12.36 -2.71
N ILE A 81 0.76 11.48 -2.48
CA ILE A 81 2.14 11.57 -3.01
C ILE A 81 2.53 10.27 -3.70
N GLN A 82 3.59 10.31 -4.49
CA GLN A 82 4.10 9.10 -5.11
C GLN A 82 4.52 8.07 -4.05
N THR A 83 4.09 6.83 -4.25
CA THR A 83 4.34 5.71 -3.36
C THR A 83 5.05 4.60 -4.12
N SER A 84 6.05 4.00 -3.52
CA SER A 84 6.72 2.81 -4.04
C SER A 84 6.51 1.62 -3.12
N LEU A 85 6.36 0.44 -3.72
CA LEU A 85 6.24 -0.83 -3.03
C LEU A 85 7.42 -1.70 -3.39
N SER A 86 8.02 -2.31 -2.37
CA SER A 86 9.07 -3.31 -2.50
C SER A 86 8.78 -4.51 -1.60
N HIS A 87 9.48 -5.63 -1.84
CA HIS A 87 9.28 -6.87 -1.08
C HIS A 87 7.81 -7.31 -1.02
N ILE A 88 7.12 -7.21 -2.17
CA ILE A 88 5.69 -7.48 -2.26
C ILE A 88 5.46 -8.98 -2.17
N THR A 89 4.72 -9.42 -1.16
CA THR A 89 4.33 -10.82 -0.96
C THR A 89 2.83 -10.92 -0.82
N PHE A 90 2.23 -11.78 -1.63
CA PHE A 90 0.82 -12.15 -1.53
C PHE A 90 0.71 -13.52 -0.91
N SER A 91 -0.29 -13.73 -0.07
CA SER A 91 -0.69 -15.03 0.44
C SER A 91 -2.19 -15.24 0.28
N LEU A 92 -2.59 -16.39 -0.23
CA LEU A 92 -3.99 -16.78 -0.39
C LEU A 92 -4.34 -17.87 0.61
N SER A 93 -5.39 -17.63 1.39
CA SER A 93 -6.02 -18.62 2.24
C SER A 93 -7.41 -18.94 1.73
N VAL A 94 -7.76 -20.24 1.78
CA VAL A 94 -9.08 -20.77 1.40
C VAL A 94 -9.64 -21.51 2.61
N ASP A 95 -10.78 -21.06 3.10
CA ASP A 95 -11.43 -21.60 4.31
C ASP A 95 -10.49 -21.68 5.53
N GLY A 96 -9.59 -20.71 5.64
CA GLY A 96 -8.58 -20.62 6.70
C GLY A 96 -7.29 -21.41 6.46
N LEU A 97 -7.21 -22.19 5.39
CA LEU A 97 -6.00 -22.93 5.02
C LEU A 97 -5.16 -22.10 4.05
N LEU A 98 -3.88 -21.89 4.36
CA LEU A 98 -2.95 -21.22 3.46
C LEU A 98 -2.70 -22.11 2.21
N ILE A 99 -3.03 -21.57 1.05
CA ILE A 99 -2.85 -22.26 -0.24
C ILE A 99 -1.43 -22.07 -0.76
N GLY A 100 -0.93 -20.85 -0.68
CA GLY A 100 0.40 -20.53 -1.17
C GLY A 100 0.71 -19.05 -1.07
N THR A 101 1.95 -18.74 -1.42
CA THR A 101 2.46 -17.36 -1.48
C THR A 101 3.02 -17.07 -2.87
N ALA A 102 2.92 -15.83 -3.28
CA ALA A 102 3.55 -15.32 -4.50
C ALA A 102 4.22 -14.00 -4.22
N THR A 103 5.38 -13.78 -4.81
CA THR A 103 6.09 -12.50 -4.74
C THR A 103 5.92 -11.74 -6.05
N ARG A 104 6.01 -10.43 -5.96
CA ARG A 104 6.02 -9.53 -7.10
C ARG A 104 7.21 -8.59 -7.01
N GLY A 105 7.76 -8.20 -8.15
CA GLY A 105 8.80 -7.18 -8.22
C GLY A 105 8.30 -5.80 -7.78
N ASP A 106 9.24 -4.94 -7.49
CA ASP A 106 8.98 -3.58 -7.04
C ASP A 106 8.12 -2.81 -8.03
N THR A 107 7.26 -1.95 -7.51
CA THR A 107 6.35 -1.14 -8.30
C THR A 107 6.12 0.22 -7.64
N SER A 108 5.73 1.20 -8.42
CA SER A 108 5.38 2.52 -7.91
C SER A 108 4.11 3.03 -8.57
N PHE A 109 3.40 3.89 -7.88
CA PHE A 109 2.18 4.53 -8.39
C PHE A 109 2.04 5.95 -7.83
N GLY A 110 1.45 6.81 -8.64
CA GLY A 110 1.12 8.18 -8.27
C GLY A 110 -0.15 8.27 -7.44
N PRO A 111 -0.50 9.49 -7.02
CA PRO A 111 -1.71 9.77 -6.25
C PRO A 111 -2.96 9.22 -6.93
N GLY A 112 -3.79 8.49 -6.17
CA GLY A 112 -5.06 7.96 -6.65
C GLY A 112 -4.96 6.86 -7.72
N GLN A 113 -3.76 6.37 -8.03
CA GLN A 113 -3.57 5.28 -8.99
C GLN A 113 -3.69 3.92 -8.32
N SER A 114 -3.93 2.90 -9.14
CA SER A 114 -3.92 1.50 -8.73
C SER A 114 -2.97 0.69 -9.60
N VAL A 115 -2.43 -0.37 -9.01
CA VAL A 115 -1.53 -1.31 -9.71
C VAL A 115 -2.24 -2.65 -9.84
N PRO A 116 -2.61 -3.06 -11.06
CA PRO A 116 -3.24 -4.36 -11.28
C PRO A 116 -2.23 -5.49 -11.06
N PHE A 117 -2.73 -6.63 -10.59
CA PHE A 117 -1.95 -7.87 -10.49
C PHE A 117 -2.73 -9.07 -11.02
N ASN A 118 -1.97 -10.07 -11.43
CA ASN A 118 -2.46 -11.38 -11.81
C ASN A 118 -1.47 -12.41 -11.24
N LEU A 119 -1.96 -13.27 -10.34
CA LEU A 119 -1.15 -14.21 -9.59
C LEU A 119 -1.67 -15.61 -9.82
N THR A 120 -0.77 -16.56 -10.01
CA THR A 120 -1.09 -17.99 -9.97
C THR A 120 -0.47 -18.59 -8.72
N LEU A 121 -1.30 -19.17 -7.89
CA LEU A 121 -0.93 -19.82 -6.64
C LEU A 121 -1.25 -21.32 -6.75
N THR A 122 -0.28 -22.16 -6.46
CA THR A 122 -0.39 -23.62 -6.61
C THR A 122 -0.36 -24.27 -5.25
N ASN A 123 -1.32 -25.15 -5.00
CA ASN A 123 -1.28 -26.03 -3.83
C ASN A 123 -1.13 -27.50 -4.29
N PRO A 124 0.02 -28.12 -4.04
CA PRO A 124 0.26 -29.51 -4.46
C PRO A 124 -0.39 -30.55 -3.53
N THR A 125 -0.89 -30.13 -2.37
CA THR A 125 -1.35 -31.05 -1.32
C THR A 125 -2.87 -31.22 -1.25
N LEU A 126 -3.64 -30.32 -1.90
CA LEU A 126 -5.09 -30.41 -1.89
C LEU A 126 -5.60 -31.44 -2.91
N ASN A 127 -6.45 -32.35 -2.42
CA ASN A 127 -7.17 -33.26 -3.32
C ASN A 127 -8.36 -32.50 -3.96
N PRO A 128 -8.36 -32.31 -5.28
CA PRO A 128 -9.41 -31.52 -5.94
C PRO A 128 -10.81 -32.11 -5.85
N THR A 129 -10.93 -33.42 -5.56
CA THR A 129 -12.23 -34.11 -5.46
C THR A 129 -13.00 -33.81 -4.17
N THR A 130 -12.34 -33.30 -3.15
CA THR A 130 -12.95 -33.01 -1.83
C THR A 130 -13.18 -31.51 -1.56
N LEU A 131 -12.97 -30.67 -2.56
CA LEU A 131 -13.09 -29.23 -2.38
C LEU A 131 -14.55 -28.78 -2.34
N PRO A 132 -14.90 -27.87 -1.41
CA PRO A 132 -16.25 -27.35 -1.34
C PRO A 132 -16.61 -26.54 -2.59
N VAL A 133 -17.89 -26.54 -2.93
CA VAL A 133 -18.44 -25.76 -4.07
C VAL A 133 -18.34 -24.28 -3.81
N SER A 134 -18.41 -23.86 -2.54
CA SER A 134 -18.25 -22.46 -2.13
C SER A 134 -17.18 -22.38 -1.06
N SER A 135 -16.26 -21.42 -1.19
CA SER A 135 -15.14 -21.24 -0.28
C SER A 135 -14.98 -19.76 0.07
N LYS A 136 -14.56 -19.51 1.32
CA LYS A 136 -14.13 -18.19 1.77
C LYS A 136 -12.66 -17.99 1.41
N LEU A 137 -12.41 -17.03 0.56
CA LEU A 137 -11.08 -16.67 0.08
C LEU A 137 -10.60 -15.43 0.83
N ILE A 138 -9.36 -15.44 1.30
CA ILE A 138 -8.70 -14.27 1.89
C ILE A 138 -7.34 -14.13 1.22
N LEU A 139 -7.18 -13.00 0.51
CA LEU A 139 -5.90 -12.59 -0.04
C LEU A 139 -5.26 -11.57 0.91
N SER A 140 -4.10 -11.88 1.40
CA SER A 140 -3.28 -10.95 2.21
C SER A 140 -2.10 -10.46 1.39
N LEU A 141 -1.81 -9.18 1.51
CA LEU A 141 -0.67 -8.51 0.90
C LEU A 141 0.23 -8.00 2.03
N SER A 142 1.51 -8.28 1.95
CA SER A 142 2.54 -7.64 2.77
C SER A 142 3.57 -6.99 1.85
N ALA A 143 3.91 -5.74 2.11
CA ALA A 143 4.88 -5.00 1.31
C ALA A 143 5.59 -3.94 2.15
N THR A 144 6.83 -3.61 1.78
CA THR A 144 7.48 -2.40 2.25
C THR A 144 6.99 -1.23 1.40
N VAL A 145 6.31 -0.30 2.04
CA VAL A 145 5.74 0.91 1.43
C VAL A 145 6.66 2.07 1.72
N ALA A 146 7.11 2.78 0.69
CA ALA A 146 7.87 4.01 0.85
C ALA A 146 7.11 5.18 0.22
N ALA A 147 6.98 6.26 0.98
CA ALA A 147 6.30 7.50 0.58
C ALA A 147 7.16 8.69 1.03
N GLY A 148 7.78 9.36 0.06
CA GLY A 148 8.74 10.43 0.32
C GLY A 148 9.98 9.92 1.06
N LEU A 149 10.23 10.44 2.26
CA LEU A 149 11.39 10.08 3.10
C LEU A 149 11.09 8.96 4.10
N TYR A 150 9.85 8.47 4.14
CA TYR A 150 9.41 7.48 5.11
C TYR A 150 9.14 6.14 4.44
N SER A 151 9.39 5.07 5.16
CA SER A 151 9.03 3.71 4.75
C SER A 151 8.62 2.87 5.94
N ALA A 152 7.67 1.96 5.72
CA ALA A 152 7.25 0.96 6.69
C ALA A 152 6.78 -0.31 5.98
N THR A 153 6.80 -1.42 6.71
CA THR A 153 6.17 -2.65 6.23
C THR A 153 4.70 -2.64 6.64
N GLU A 154 3.84 -2.74 5.65
CA GLU A 154 2.39 -2.75 5.83
C GLU A 154 1.80 -4.08 5.35
N ALA A 155 0.72 -4.49 6.01
CA ALA A 155 -0.04 -5.66 5.63
C ALA A 155 -1.53 -5.29 5.51
N THR A 156 -2.16 -5.76 4.44
CA THR A 156 -3.60 -5.56 4.21
C THR A 156 -4.20 -6.84 3.65
N SER A 157 -5.50 -7.02 3.77
CA SER A 157 -6.18 -8.18 3.24
C SER A 157 -7.54 -7.82 2.67
N ASP A 158 -7.97 -8.64 1.69
CA ASP A 158 -9.32 -8.62 1.14
C ASP A 158 -9.91 -10.03 1.17
N GLY A 159 -11.19 -10.12 1.48
CA GLY A 159 -11.88 -11.40 1.63
C GLY A 159 -13.16 -11.44 0.79
N THR A 160 -13.38 -12.56 0.12
CA THR A 160 -14.61 -12.83 -0.62
C THR A 160 -15.06 -14.27 -0.42
N THR A 161 -16.35 -14.51 -0.53
CA THR A 161 -16.89 -15.87 -0.62
C THR A 161 -17.29 -16.12 -2.07
N GLN A 162 -16.73 -17.15 -2.67
CA GLN A 162 -16.95 -17.44 -4.07
C GLN A 162 -17.37 -18.90 -4.26
N ALA A 163 -18.38 -19.10 -5.09
CA ALA A 163 -18.73 -20.43 -5.58
C ALA A 163 -17.83 -20.78 -6.77
N PHE A 164 -17.31 -21.98 -6.77
CA PHE A 164 -16.52 -22.54 -7.87
C PHE A 164 -17.32 -23.62 -8.58
N THR A 165 -17.45 -23.49 -9.87
CA THR A 165 -17.95 -24.60 -10.69
C THR A 165 -16.90 -25.69 -10.74
N SER A 166 -17.29 -26.92 -10.49
CA SER A 166 -16.39 -28.10 -10.40
C SER A 166 -15.88 -28.57 -11.78
N THR A 167 -15.82 -27.71 -12.77
CA THR A 167 -15.39 -28.08 -14.12
C THR A 167 -13.88 -28.24 -14.18
N GLY A 168 -13.40 -29.46 -14.37
CA GLY A 168 -12.06 -29.74 -14.84
C GLY A 168 -11.05 -30.27 -13.82
N CYS A 169 -11.46 -30.69 -12.61
CA CYS A 169 -10.68 -31.55 -11.71
C CYS A 169 -11.24 -32.99 -11.66
#